data_7a069086cb04acd46ba85effff54d05a
#
_entry.id   7a069086cb04acd46ba85effff54d05a
#
_cell.length_a   1.000
_cell.length_b   1.000
_cell.length_c   1.000
_cell.angle_alpha   90.00
_cell.angle_beta   90.00
_cell.angle_gamma   90.00
#
_symmetry.space_group_name_H-M   'P 1'
#
loop_
_entity.id
_entity.type
_entity.pdbx_description
1 polymer ?
#
loop_
_entity_poly.entity_id
_entity_poly.type
_entity_poly.pdbx_seq_one_letter_code
_entity_poly.pdbx_strand_id
1 'polypeptide(L)'
;MSLTTIVSNVFKPRQKELEKYVNDAEHLQHHTLMRLIEKGKNTEYGVKHLLNTTNSYEKFAMNVPVNTYEELKGDIDRMRHGEKDILWPGTVKWYAKSSGTTNDKSKFIPVSHDGLHGIHYAGGFDAVALYLRNNPKSRIFDGKSLILGGSHSPNYNVSGSLVGDLSAILIENINPLANLVRVPRKETALLSDFEVKRDRIAQETLNKNVTNISGVPSWMLSVLVRVMELSGKKHLEEVWPNLEVFFHGGIAFTPYRKQYEQLITSSNMHYMETYNASEGFFGLQSDPSDPAMLLMIDYDVFYEFIPMDEFGKDNPTIIPLWDVEIGKNYAMVITTSCGLWRYMIGDTVQFTSKNPYKFVITGRTKYFINAFGEELIMDNAEKGLAYACEKTGAQVAEYTAAPVYMDSNAKCRHQWLIEFSKEPESLDEFASLLDRKLQEINSDYEAKRFHDVTLQHLEIVKARPGVFNDWLKSKGKLGGQHKIPRLSNSRKNLDEMLMMNK
;
A
#
# COMPACT_ATOMS: atom_id res chain seq x y z
N MET A 1 -13.92 -24.93 -24.85
CA MET A 1 -12.62 -24.43 -24.37
C MET A 1 -12.93 -23.17 -23.60
N SER A 2 -12.44 -23.01 -22.36
CA SER A 2 -12.67 -21.82 -21.53
C SER A 2 -11.98 -20.62 -22.19
N LEU A 3 -12.56 -19.42 -22.05
CA LEU A 3 -11.93 -18.18 -22.52
C LEU A 3 -10.59 -17.98 -21.83
N THR A 4 -10.51 -18.31 -20.55
CA THR A 4 -9.26 -18.27 -19.76
C THR A 4 -8.17 -19.12 -20.38
N THR A 5 -8.48 -20.33 -20.90
CA THR A 5 -7.49 -21.20 -21.56
C THR A 5 -6.88 -20.55 -22.80
N ILE A 6 -7.67 -19.78 -23.55
CA ILE A 6 -7.18 -19.07 -24.75
C ILE A 6 -6.33 -17.88 -24.35
N VAL A 7 -6.83 -17.06 -23.42
CA VAL A 7 -6.19 -15.83 -22.98
C VAL A 7 -4.91 -16.12 -22.19
N SER A 8 -4.83 -17.22 -21.45
CA SER A 8 -3.64 -17.60 -20.66
C SER A 8 -2.36 -17.70 -21.49
N ASN A 9 -2.47 -18.00 -22.79
CA ASN A 9 -1.30 -18.05 -23.67
C ASN A 9 -0.62 -16.68 -23.84
N VAL A 10 -1.35 -15.57 -23.67
CA VAL A 10 -0.80 -14.20 -23.74
C VAL A 10 0.18 -13.93 -22.60
N PHE A 11 -0.02 -14.59 -21.45
CA PHE A 11 0.80 -14.40 -20.25
C PHE A 11 2.06 -15.28 -20.20
N LYS A 12 2.11 -16.36 -20.99
CA LYS A 12 3.23 -17.32 -20.97
C LYS A 12 4.62 -16.70 -21.26
N PRO A 13 4.78 -15.80 -22.24
CA PRO A 13 6.08 -15.14 -22.47
C PRO A 13 6.55 -14.40 -21.21
N ARG A 14 5.66 -13.66 -20.58
CA ARG A 14 5.98 -12.91 -19.36
C ARG A 14 6.33 -13.81 -18.19
N GLN A 15 5.64 -14.92 -18.02
CA GLN A 15 5.96 -15.91 -16.98
C GLN A 15 7.40 -16.42 -17.10
N LYS A 16 7.92 -16.61 -18.33
CA LYS A 16 9.32 -16.98 -18.58
C LYS A 16 10.31 -15.84 -18.30
N GLU A 17 9.93 -14.61 -18.57
CA GLU A 17 10.77 -13.44 -18.25
C GLU A 17 10.93 -13.29 -16.74
N LEU A 18 9.88 -13.54 -15.95
CA LEU A 18 9.95 -13.50 -14.49
C LEU A 18 10.90 -14.56 -13.89
N GLU A 19 11.23 -15.63 -14.62
CA GLU A 19 12.25 -16.60 -14.20
C GLU A 19 13.66 -15.97 -14.13
N LYS A 20 13.95 -14.93 -14.91
CA LYS A 20 15.21 -14.20 -14.90
C LYS A 20 15.47 -13.45 -13.58
N TYR A 21 14.42 -13.17 -12.81
CA TYR A 21 14.54 -12.50 -11.51
C TYR A 21 15.41 -13.26 -10.50
N VAL A 22 15.60 -14.57 -10.72
CA VAL A 22 16.44 -15.40 -9.84
C VAL A 22 17.93 -15.11 -10.03
N ASN A 23 18.36 -14.89 -11.29
CA ASN A 23 19.79 -14.83 -11.62
C ASN A 23 20.25 -13.49 -12.18
N ASP A 24 19.36 -12.68 -12.74
CA ASP A 24 19.69 -11.50 -13.50
C ASP A 24 19.27 -10.18 -12.83
N ALA A 25 18.94 -10.21 -11.55
CA ALA A 25 18.32 -9.07 -10.85
C ALA A 25 19.17 -7.79 -10.90
N GLU A 26 20.45 -7.89 -10.63
CA GLU A 26 21.39 -6.76 -10.69
C GLU A 26 21.45 -6.18 -12.10
N HIS A 27 21.61 -7.02 -13.13
CA HIS A 27 21.63 -6.59 -14.52
C HIS A 27 20.33 -5.89 -14.94
N LEU A 28 19.18 -6.43 -14.54
CA LEU A 28 17.87 -5.84 -14.84
C LEU A 28 17.72 -4.46 -14.18
N GLN A 29 18.18 -4.29 -12.95
CA GLN A 29 18.13 -3.02 -12.25
C GLN A 29 19.12 -2.00 -12.83
N HIS A 30 20.34 -2.41 -13.19
CA HIS A 30 21.28 -1.54 -13.93
C HIS A 30 20.69 -1.08 -15.26
N HIS A 31 20.12 -2.00 -16.05
CA HIS A 31 19.45 -1.66 -17.30
C HIS A 31 18.29 -0.68 -17.10
N THR A 32 17.48 -0.90 -16.06
CA THR A 32 16.38 0.01 -15.71
C THR A 32 16.89 1.40 -15.37
N LEU A 33 17.92 1.51 -14.53
CA LEU A 33 18.52 2.80 -14.18
C LEU A 33 19.04 3.54 -15.42
N MET A 34 19.82 2.87 -16.28
CA MET A 34 20.38 3.49 -17.48
C MET A 34 19.27 3.95 -18.44
N ARG A 35 18.19 3.21 -18.57
CA ARG A 35 17.02 3.59 -19.37
C ARG A 35 16.31 4.82 -18.81
N LEU A 36 16.14 4.91 -17.49
CA LEU A 36 15.55 6.09 -16.83
C LEU A 36 16.43 7.33 -17.02
N ILE A 37 17.75 7.20 -16.83
CA ILE A 37 18.73 8.26 -17.07
C ILE A 37 18.68 8.74 -18.52
N GLU A 38 18.72 7.82 -19.47
CA GLU A 38 18.69 8.16 -20.91
C GLU A 38 17.44 8.94 -21.28
N LYS A 39 16.27 8.55 -20.74
CA LYS A 39 15.02 9.28 -20.97
C LYS A 39 15.01 10.65 -20.29
N GLY A 40 15.48 10.73 -19.04
CA GLY A 40 15.41 11.95 -18.23
C GLY A 40 16.53 12.96 -18.46
N LYS A 41 17.60 12.60 -19.16
CA LYS A 41 18.84 13.43 -19.25
C LYS A 41 18.66 14.83 -19.84
N ASN A 42 17.64 15.04 -20.67
CA ASN A 42 17.35 16.31 -21.32
C ASN A 42 16.28 17.15 -20.59
N THR A 43 15.72 16.65 -19.50
CA THR A 43 14.82 17.44 -18.65
C THR A 43 15.61 18.50 -17.87
N GLU A 44 14.92 19.52 -17.34
CA GLU A 44 15.55 20.52 -16.49
C GLU A 44 16.27 19.89 -15.30
N TYR A 45 15.58 18.92 -14.62
CA TYR A 45 16.18 18.15 -13.54
C TYR A 45 17.41 17.34 -14.00
N GLY A 46 17.30 16.69 -15.17
CA GLY A 46 18.39 15.90 -15.73
C GLY A 46 19.64 16.73 -16.06
N VAL A 47 19.47 17.92 -16.62
CA VAL A 47 20.57 18.86 -16.90
C VAL A 47 21.19 19.36 -15.60
N LYS A 48 20.36 19.77 -14.63
CA LYS A 48 20.80 20.25 -13.31
C LYS A 48 21.63 19.21 -12.57
N HIS A 49 21.26 17.94 -12.67
CA HIS A 49 21.90 16.82 -11.98
C HIS A 49 22.82 15.99 -12.87
N LEU A 50 23.31 16.56 -13.98
CA LEU A 50 24.32 15.98 -14.86
C LEU A 50 24.00 14.57 -15.39
N LEU A 51 22.71 14.25 -15.60
CA LEU A 51 22.31 12.93 -16.07
C LEU A 51 22.89 12.59 -17.45
N ASN A 52 23.16 13.59 -18.28
CA ASN A 52 23.79 13.43 -19.61
C ASN A 52 25.23 12.87 -19.55
N THR A 53 25.91 13.00 -18.39
CA THR A 53 27.27 12.46 -18.19
C THR A 53 27.28 11.26 -17.24
N THR A 54 26.11 10.87 -16.74
CA THR A 54 25.93 9.79 -15.76
C THR A 54 25.79 8.46 -16.50
N ASN A 55 26.76 7.56 -16.34
CA ASN A 55 26.84 6.28 -17.03
C ASN A 55 27.09 5.09 -16.08
N SER A 56 27.00 5.30 -14.78
CA SER A 56 27.07 4.24 -13.76
C SER A 56 26.21 4.59 -12.55
N TYR A 57 25.96 3.60 -11.71
CA TYR A 57 25.24 3.81 -10.43
C TYR A 57 25.99 4.78 -9.50
N GLU A 58 27.30 4.65 -9.38
CA GLU A 58 28.12 5.50 -8.48
C GLU A 58 28.01 6.98 -8.90
N LYS A 59 28.09 7.27 -10.22
CA LYS A 59 27.89 8.63 -10.72
C LYS A 59 26.46 9.11 -10.49
N PHE A 60 25.47 8.25 -10.66
CA PHE A 60 24.09 8.57 -10.38
C PHE A 60 23.89 8.93 -8.90
N ALA A 61 24.40 8.12 -7.99
CA ALA A 61 24.33 8.33 -6.55
C ALA A 61 25.05 9.61 -6.10
N MET A 62 26.14 9.98 -6.79
CA MET A 62 26.89 11.21 -6.53
C MET A 62 26.18 12.46 -7.05
N ASN A 63 25.57 12.39 -8.25
CA ASN A 63 25.01 13.56 -8.93
C ASN A 63 23.56 13.89 -8.49
N VAL A 64 22.81 12.87 -8.11
CA VAL A 64 21.37 12.99 -7.79
C VAL A 64 21.17 12.86 -6.29
N PRO A 65 20.65 13.88 -5.58
CA PRO A 65 20.33 13.78 -4.16
C PRO A 65 19.13 12.85 -3.92
N VAL A 66 19.04 12.32 -2.69
CA VAL A 66 17.78 11.72 -2.24
C VAL A 66 16.77 12.82 -1.98
N ASN A 67 15.56 12.64 -2.45
CA ASN A 67 14.49 13.61 -2.40
C ASN A 67 13.31 13.12 -1.58
N THR A 68 12.74 14.01 -0.80
CA THR A 68 11.38 13.90 -0.25
C THR A 68 10.38 14.60 -1.19
N TYR A 69 9.08 14.46 -0.89
CA TYR A 69 8.07 15.19 -1.64
C TYR A 69 8.26 16.72 -1.57
N GLU A 70 8.65 17.26 -0.42
CA GLU A 70 8.79 18.71 -0.24
C GLU A 70 9.90 19.30 -1.13
N GLU A 71 10.97 18.52 -1.41
CA GLU A 71 12.05 18.92 -2.29
C GLU A 71 11.65 18.92 -3.77
N LEU A 72 10.82 17.97 -4.19
CA LEU A 72 10.32 17.91 -5.58
C LEU A 72 9.03 18.70 -5.83
N LYS A 73 8.37 19.17 -4.76
CA LYS A 73 7.05 19.81 -4.83
C LYS A 73 7.00 21.00 -5.76
N GLY A 74 8.01 21.87 -5.73
CA GLY A 74 8.08 23.04 -6.60
C GLY A 74 8.07 22.67 -8.09
N ASP A 75 8.85 21.65 -8.45
CA ASP A 75 8.94 21.15 -9.81
C ASP A 75 7.65 20.40 -10.21
N ILE A 76 7.10 19.62 -9.30
CA ILE A 76 5.80 18.96 -9.51
C ILE A 76 4.68 20.00 -9.74
N ASP A 77 4.65 21.09 -8.98
CA ASP A 77 3.66 22.15 -9.17
C ASP A 77 3.83 22.86 -10.52
N ARG A 78 5.04 23.09 -10.99
CA ARG A 78 5.32 23.60 -12.35
C ARG A 78 4.79 22.65 -13.44
N MET A 79 5.07 21.35 -13.29
CA MET A 79 4.54 20.31 -14.19
C MET A 79 3.00 20.31 -14.18
N ARG A 80 2.36 20.48 -13.03
CA ARG A 80 0.90 20.57 -12.90
C ARG A 80 0.31 21.78 -13.63
N HIS A 81 1.07 22.88 -13.74
CA HIS A 81 0.69 24.06 -14.51
C HIS A 81 1.03 23.94 -16.01
N GLY A 82 1.46 22.76 -16.46
CA GLY A 82 1.67 22.45 -17.88
C GLY A 82 3.09 22.71 -18.40
N GLU A 83 4.05 23.03 -17.52
CA GLU A 83 5.44 23.11 -17.92
C GLU A 83 5.97 21.74 -18.34
N LYS A 84 6.73 21.72 -19.44
CA LYS A 84 7.26 20.51 -20.06
C LYS A 84 8.69 20.24 -19.60
N ASP A 85 9.08 18.98 -19.69
CA ASP A 85 10.47 18.57 -19.55
C ASP A 85 11.12 19.00 -18.21
N ILE A 86 10.34 19.03 -17.11
CA ILE A 86 10.84 19.41 -15.79
C ILE A 86 11.49 18.20 -15.10
N LEU A 87 10.71 17.28 -14.55
CA LEU A 87 11.20 16.05 -13.91
C LEU A 87 11.19 14.85 -14.85
N TRP A 88 10.30 14.86 -15.85
CA TRP A 88 10.16 13.81 -16.85
C TRP A 88 9.86 14.44 -18.23
N PRO A 89 10.25 13.80 -19.35
CA PRO A 89 10.03 14.35 -20.68
C PRO A 89 8.56 14.59 -21.01
N GLY A 90 8.29 15.69 -21.70
CA GLY A 90 6.96 16.09 -22.15
C GLY A 90 6.09 16.67 -21.04
N THR A 91 4.77 16.55 -21.21
CA THR A 91 3.77 16.99 -20.24
C THR A 91 3.17 15.81 -19.50
N VAL A 92 2.99 15.94 -18.20
CA VAL A 92 2.26 14.97 -17.40
C VAL A 92 0.84 15.47 -17.18
N LYS A 93 -0.14 14.70 -17.62
CA LYS A 93 -1.56 15.05 -17.54
C LYS A 93 -2.20 14.66 -16.20
N TRP A 94 -1.79 13.53 -15.65
CA TRP A 94 -2.42 12.93 -14.46
C TRP A 94 -1.54 13.03 -13.22
N TYR A 95 -2.18 13.35 -12.10
CA TYR A 95 -1.55 13.41 -10.78
C TYR A 95 -2.36 12.61 -9.78
N ALA A 96 -1.75 11.60 -9.19
CA ALA A 96 -2.37 10.82 -8.14
C ALA A 96 -2.36 11.61 -6.83
N LYS A 97 -3.54 11.81 -6.26
CA LYS A 97 -3.68 12.44 -4.95
C LYS A 97 -3.37 11.41 -3.87
N SER A 98 -2.26 11.59 -3.18
CA SER A 98 -1.88 10.78 -2.03
C SER A 98 -2.16 11.54 -0.73
N SER A 99 -2.57 10.83 0.31
CA SER A 99 -2.74 11.43 1.63
C SER A 99 -1.38 11.86 2.17
N GLY A 100 -1.16 13.16 2.28
CA GLY A 100 0.02 13.71 2.96
C GLY A 100 -0.04 13.38 4.45
N THR A 101 0.98 12.72 4.97
CA THR A 101 1.06 12.35 6.39
C THR A 101 1.72 13.41 7.25
N THR A 102 2.33 14.44 6.64
CA THR A 102 3.23 15.35 7.36
C THR A 102 2.66 16.70 7.74
N ASN A 103 1.71 17.27 6.99
CA ASN A 103 1.17 18.63 7.29
C ASN A 103 -0.28 18.81 6.79
N ASP A 104 -1.13 17.81 6.90
CA ASP A 104 -2.54 17.85 6.42
C ASP A 104 -2.72 18.22 4.93
N LYS A 105 -1.63 18.34 4.16
CA LYS A 105 -1.66 18.68 2.74
C LYS A 105 -1.53 17.43 1.89
N SER A 106 -2.41 17.29 0.91
CA SER A 106 -2.32 16.22 -0.08
C SER A 106 -1.05 16.36 -0.92
N LYS A 107 -0.43 15.22 -1.25
CA LYS A 107 0.63 15.12 -2.25
C LYS A 107 0.01 14.87 -3.62
N PHE A 108 0.64 15.38 -4.65
CA PHE A 108 0.25 15.19 -6.04
C PHE A 108 1.37 14.46 -6.78
N ILE A 109 1.26 13.16 -6.85
CA ILE A 109 2.30 12.31 -7.45
C ILE A 109 2.08 12.28 -8.97
N PRO A 110 3.06 12.63 -9.78
CA PRO A 110 2.94 12.58 -11.23
C PRO A 110 2.70 11.14 -11.71
N VAL A 111 1.76 10.96 -12.63
CA VAL A 111 1.51 9.70 -13.32
C VAL A 111 1.74 9.94 -14.80
N SER A 112 2.97 9.72 -15.25
CA SER A 112 3.35 9.89 -16.65
C SER A 112 2.74 8.78 -17.53
N HIS A 113 2.75 8.98 -18.84
CA HIS A 113 2.35 7.96 -19.79
C HIS A 113 3.24 6.70 -19.66
N ASP A 114 4.55 6.90 -19.51
CA ASP A 114 5.51 5.80 -19.34
C ASP A 114 5.24 5.03 -18.05
N GLY A 115 5.04 5.76 -16.92
CA GLY A 115 4.73 5.13 -15.62
C GLY A 115 3.38 4.41 -15.60
N LEU A 116 2.37 4.95 -16.30
CA LEU A 116 1.07 4.31 -16.43
C LEU A 116 1.20 2.92 -17.07
N HIS A 117 2.00 2.79 -18.13
CA HIS A 117 2.19 1.55 -18.87
C HIS A 117 3.32 0.67 -18.32
N GLY A 118 4.48 1.26 -18.04
CA GLY A 118 5.69 0.53 -17.62
C GLY A 118 5.72 0.16 -16.14
N ILE A 119 4.81 0.71 -15.33
CA ILE A 119 4.72 0.42 -13.89
C ILE A 119 3.36 -0.15 -13.54
N HIS A 120 2.30 0.66 -13.64
CA HIS A 120 1.01 0.29 -13.05
C HIS A 120 0.26 -0.79 -13.82
N TYR A 121 0.14 -0.65 -15.15
CA TYR A 121 -0.51 -1.70 -15.96
C TYR A 121 0.36 -2.95 -16.08
N ALA A 122 1.70 -2.79 -16.10
CA ALA A 122 2.61 -3.94 -16.03
C ALA A 122 2.37 -4.75 -14.75
N GLY A 123 2.22 -4.07 -13.59
CA GLY A 123 1.91 -4.73 -12.32
C GLY A 123 0.58 -5.46 -12.34
N GLY A 124 -0.47 -4.85 -12.89
CA GLY A 124 -1.78 -5.49 -13.06
C GLY A 124 -1.72 -6.71 -13.99
N PHE A 125 -0.94 -6.62 -15.07
CA PHE A 125 -0.73 -7.74 -16.00
C PHE A 125 0.01 -8.90 -15.31
N ASP A 126 1.07 -8.60 -14.56
CA ASP A 126 1.87 -9.61 -13.88
C ASP A 126 1.15 -10.25 -12.69
N ALA A 127 0.26 -9.53 -12.01
CA ALA A 127 -0.62 -10.13 -11.00
C ALA A 127 -1.43 -11.28 -11.59
N VAL A 128 -2.03 -11.07 -12.77
CA VAL A 128 -2.77 -12.10 -13.49
C VAL A 128 -1.83 -13.20 -14.02
N ALA A 129 -0.66 -12.83 -14.55
CA ALA A 129 0.31 -13.80 -15.06
C ALA A 129 0.78 -14.79 -13.99
N LEU A 130 1.11 -14.28 -12.78
CA LEU A 130 1.53 -15.10 -11.64
C LEU A 130 0.37 -15.94 -11.10
N TYR A 131 -0.82 -15.36 -11.00
CA TYR A 131 -2.00 -16.11 -10.60
C TYR A 131 -2.27 -17.30 -11.51
N LEU A 132 -2.27 -17.09 -12.83
CA LEU A 132 -2.48 -18.14 -13.82
C LEU A 132 -1.37 -19.22 -13.83
N ARG A 133 -0.12 -18.81 -13.56
CA ARG A 133 1.00 -19.75 -13.40
C ARG A 133 0.75 -20.72 -12.23
N ASN A 134 0.29 -20.18 -11.11
CA ASN A 134 0.03 -20.96 -9.89
C ASN A 134 -1.29 -21.74 -9.97
N ASN A 135 -2.23 -21.28 -10.80
CA ASN A 135 -3.58 -21.86 -10.93
C ASN A 135 -3.91 -22.20 -12.39
N PRO A 136 -3.31 -23.27 -12.97
CA PRO A 136 -3.50 -23.61 -14.40
C PRO A 136 -4.94 -23.97 -14.79
N LYS A 137 -5.79 -24.28 -13.81
CA LYS A 137 -7.21 -24.60 -14.00
C LYS A 137 -8.14 -23.41 -13.80
N SER A 138 -7.58 -22.22 -13.55
CA SER A 138 -8.33 -20.99 -13.34
C SER A 138 -9.31 -20.71 -14.48
N ARG A 139 -10.42 -20.08 -14.12
CA ARG A 139 -11.47 -19.60 -15.03
C ARG A 139 -11.70 -18.10 -14.87
N ILE A 140 -10.68 -17.37 -14.44
CA ILE A 140 -10.74 -15.95 -14.10
C ILE A 140 -11.35 -15.07 -15.21
N PHE A 141 -11.13 -15.42 -16.49
CA PHE A 141 -11.68 -14.68 -17.64
C PHE A 141 -13.02 -15.20 -18.15
N ASP A 142 -13.59 -16.25 -17.54
CA ASP A 142 -14.91 -16.78 -17.91
C ASP A 142 -16.05 -15.94 -17.29
N GLY A 143 -15.71 -14.90 -16.52
CA GLY A 143 -16.66 -14.00 -15.88
C GLY A 143 -16.19 -12.55 -15.86
N LYS A 144 -16.64 -11.81 -14.86
CA LYS A 144 -16.36 -10.40 -14.67
C LYS A 144 -15.36 -10.17 -13.54
N SER A 145 -14.50 -9.18 -13.73
CA SER A 145 -13.61 -8.66 -12.70
C SER A 145 -14.27 -7.48 -11.97
N LEU A 146 -14.56 -7.63 -10.69
CA LEU A 146 -15.02 -6.51 -9.86
C LEU A 146 -13.79 -5.72 -9.38
N ILE A 147 -13.61 -4.53 -9.94
CA ILE A 147 -12.48 -3.64 -9.63
C ILE A 147 -13.00 -2.41 -8.91
N LEU A 148 -12.59 -2.24 -7.66
CA LEU A 148 -12.86 -1.01 -6.91
C LEU A 148 -11.85 0.07 -7.29
N GLY A 149 -12.37 1.27 -7.54
CA GLY A 149 -11.58 2.47 -7.78
C GLY A 149 -11.94 3.59 -6.82
N GLY A 150 -11.00 4.48 -6.62
CA GLY A 150 -11.24 5.77 -5.97
C GLY A 150 -12.03 6.72 -6.87
N SER A 151 -11.85 8.01 -6.69
CA SER A 151 -12.58 9.04 -7.44
C SER A 151 -11.63 10.10 -8.01
N HIS A 152 -12.11 10.83 -8.99
CA HIS A 152 -11.47 12.07 -9.42
C HIS A 152 -11.61 13.15 -8.35
N SER A 153 -10.65 14.08 -8.33
CA SER A 153 -10.61 15.21 -7.41
C SER A 153 -10.57 16.54 -8.21
N PRO A 154 -11.64 16.89 -8.94
CA PRO A 154 -11.63 18.01 -9.89
C PRO A 154 -11.34 19.36 -9.25
N ASN A 155 -11.63 19.53 -7.95
CA ASN A 155 -11.31 20.74 -7.20
C ASN A 155 -9.80 21.04 -7.11
N TYR A 156 -8.96 20.06 -7.40
CA TYR A 156 -7.48 20.17 -7.41
C TYR A 156 -6.91 20.26 -8.83
N ASN A 157 -7.76 20.22 -9.86
CA ASN A 157 -7.31 20.39 -11.23
C ASN A 157 -6.79 21.82 -11.43
N VAL A 158 -5.69 21.91 -12.18
CA VAL A 158 -5.14 23.19 -12.66
C VAL A 158 -4.95 23.10 -14.17
N SER A 159 -4.69 24.23 -14.83
CA SER A 159 -4.57 24.27 -16.29
C SER A 159 -3.68 23.16 -16.85
N GLY A 160 -4.28 22.23 -17.59
CA GLY A 160 -3.56 21.12 -18.26
C GLY A 160 -3.36 19.87 -17.45
N SER A 161 -3.71 19.83 -16.15
CA SER A 161 -3.57 18.64 -15.31
C SER A 161 -4.88 18.21 -14.64
N LEU A 162 -5.03 16.92 -14.47
CA LEU A 162 -6.18 16.27 -13.84
C LEU A 162 -5.71 15.50 -12.60
N VAL A 163 -6.52 15.55 -11.55
CA VAL A 163 -6.20 14.94 -10.26
C VAL A 163 -7.25 13.90 -9.87
N GLY A 164 -6.80 12.79 -9.30
CA GLY A 164 -7.66 11.74 -8.76
C GLY A 164 -6.89 10.75 -7.91
N ASP A 165 -7.60 9.80 -7.32
CA ASP A 165 -6.94 8.62 -6.74
C ASP A 165 -6.26 7.82 -7.86
N LEU A 166 -5.13 7.16 -7.58
CA LEU A 166 -4.42 6.37 -8.60
C LEU A 166 -5.35 5.37 -9.31
N SER A 167 -6.15 4.64 -8.55
CA SER A 167 -7.09 3.66 -9.11
C SER A 167 -8.16 4.29 -10.01
N ALA A 168 -8.58 5.53 -9.75
CA ALA A 168 -9.46 6.26 -10.65
C ALA A 168 -8.75 6.63 -11.96
N ILE A 169 -7.48 7.07 -11.88
CA ILE A 169 -6.65 7.36 -13.06
C ILE A 169 -6.46 6.10 -13.91
N LEU A 170 -6.20 4.95 -13.27
CA LEU A 170 -6.05 3.66 -13.97
C LEU A 170 -7.35 3.26 -14.68
N ILE A 171 -8.51 3.38 -14.00
CA ILE A 171 -9.81 3.06 -14.59
C ILE A 171 -10.14 4.02 -15.74
N GLU A 172 -9.80 5.31 -15.61
CA GLU A 172 -10.04 6.31 -16.66
C GLU A 172 -9.28 6.00 -17.94
N ASN A 173 -8.03 5.55 -17.82
CA ASN A 173 -7.12 5.32 -18.93
C ASN A 173 -6.99 3.85 -19.37
N ILE A 174 -7.79 2.95 -18.78
CA ILE A 174 -7.75 1.53 -19.12
C ILE A 174 -8.15 1.31 -20.59
N ASN A 175 -7.55 0.29 -21.20
CA ASN A 175 -7.92 -0.12 -22.56
C ASN A 175 -9.44 -0.37 -22.65
N PRO A 176 -10.16 0.21 -23.64
CA PRO A 176 -11.61 0.02 -23.78
C PRO A 176 -12.07 -1.44 -23.82
N LEU A 177 -11.25 -2.38 -24.33
CA LEU A 177 -11.55 -3.80 -24.33
C LEU A 177 -11.62 -4.39 -22.91
N ALA A 178 -10.86 -3.88 -21.96
CA ALA A 178 -10.91 -4.31 -20.57
C ALA A 178 -12.25 -3.95 -19.90
N ASN A 179 -12.93 -2.90 -20.38
CA ASN A 179 -14.27 -2.56 -19.87
C ASN A 179 -15.34 -3.62 -20.21
N LEU A 180 -15.08 -4.49 -21.19
CA LEU A 180 -16.00 -5.59 -21.53
C LEU A 180 -16.05 -6.66 -20.43
N VAL A 181 -14.95 -6.83 -19.70
CA VAL A 181 -14.83 -7.86 -18.65
C VAL A 181 -14.88 -7.28 -17.23
N ARG A 182 -14.82 -5.97 -17.08
CA ARG A 182 -14.81 -5.26 -15.79
C ARG A 182 -16.24 -4.91 -15.33
N VAL A 183 -16.45 -4.93 -14.03
CA VAL A 183 -17.60 -4.36 -13.31
C VAL A 183 -17.07 -3.57 -12.11
N PRO A 184 -17.79 -2.56 -11.61
CA PRO A 184 -18.98 -1.93 -12.19
C PRO A 184 -18.66 -1.14 -13.47
N ARG A 185 -19.65 -0.51 -14.05
CA ARG A 185 -19.45 0.45 -15.16
C ARG A 185 -18.54 1.59 -14.69
N LYS A 186 -17.85 2.22 -15.65
CA LYS A 186 -16.90 3.30 -15.38
C LYS A 186 -17.52 4.44 -14.57
N GLU A 187 -18.70 4.87 -14.93
CA GLU A 187 -19.43 5.96 -14.27
C GLU A 187 -19.67 5.64 -12.78
N THR A 188 -20.05 4.41 -12.48
CA THR A 188 -20.27 3.95 -11.10
C THR A 188 -18.93 3.79 -10.36
N ALA A 189 -17.90 3.24 -11.02
CA ALA A 189 -16.58 3.07 -10.43
C ALA A 189 -15.93 4.39 -9.99
N LEU A 190 -16.22 5.49 -10.68
CA LEU A 190 -15.63 6.81 -10.46
C LEU A 190 -16.48 7.77 -9.60
N LEU A 191 -17.62 7.33 -9.07
CA LEU A 191 -18.43 8.13 -8.15
C LEU A 191 -17.61 8.58 -6.95
N SER A 192 -17.82 9.82 -6.52
CA SER A 192 -17.13 10.41 -5.36
C SER A 192 -17.79 10.05 -4.02
N ASP A 193 -19.12 9.94 -4.00
CA ASP A 193 -19.86 9.53 -2.81
C ASP A 193 -19.72 8.02 -2.60
N PHE A 194 -19.08 7.64 -1.49
CA PHE A 194 -18.77 6.25 -1.22
C PHE A 194 -20.02 5.41 -0.95
N GLU A 195 -21.01 5.93 -0.25
CA GLU A 195 -22.22 5.16 0.09
C GLU A 195 -23.05 4.88 -1.16
N VAL A 196 -23.25 5.91 -1.99
CA VAL A 196 -23.94 5.78 -3.28
C VAL A 196 -23.17 4.83 -4.20
N LYS A 197 -21.84 4.97 -4.25
CA LYS A 197 -20.97 4.09 -5.04
C LYS A 197 -21.11 2.64 -4.60
N ARG A 198 -20.97 2.36 -3.30
CA ARG A 198 -21.10 1.02 -2.71
C ARG A 198 -22.43 0.37 -3.10
N ASP A 199 -23.53 1.09 -2.91
CA ASP A 199 -24.86 0.59 -3.18
C ASP A 199 -25.08 0.29 -4.67
N ARG A 200 -24.61 1.18 -5.55
CA ARG A 200 -24.66 0.94 -7.01
C ARG A 200 -23.77 -0.22 -7.45
N ILE A 201 -22.57 -0.34 -6.93
CA ILE A 201 -21.70 -1.48 -7.22
C ILE A 201 -22.38 -2.78 -6.83
N ALA A 202 -22.94 -2.86 -5.62
CA ALA A 202 -23.63 -4.05 -5.16
C ALA A 202 -24.83 -4.41 -6.07
N GLN A 203 -25.65 -3.43 -6.45
CA GLN A 203 -26.76 -3.64 -7.37
C GLN A 203 -26.31 -4.09 -8.78
N GLU A 204 -25.29 -3.46 -9.34
CA GLU A 204 -24.80 -3.79 -10.69
C GLU A 204 -24.15 -5.17 -10.77
N THR A 205 -23.58 -5.67 -9.66
CA THR A 205 -22.83 -6.91 -9.63
C THR A 205 -23.62 -8.12 -9.14
N LEU A 206 -24.75 -7.90 -8.46
CA LEU A 206 -25.58 -8.94 -7.84
C LEU A 206 -25.89 -10.12 -8.77
N ASN A 207 -26.25 -9.81 -10.03
CA ASN A 207 -26.64 -10.80 -11.04
C ASN A 207 -25.53 -11.03 -12.08
N LYS A 208 -24.26 -10.75 -11.75
CA LYS A 208 -23.14 -10.99 -12.65
C LYS A 208 -22.34 -12.22 -12.22
N ASN A 209 -21.76 -12.89 -13.18
CA ASN A 209 -20.78 -13.95 -12.90
C ASN A 209 -19.44 -13.28 -12.56
N VAL A 210 -19.23 -12.92 -11.29
CA VAL A 210 -17.97 -12.35 -10.82
C VAL A 210 -17.01 -13.48 -10.52
N THR A 211 -15.84 -13.46 -11.14
CA THR A 211 -14.80 -14.50 -10.99
C THR A 211 -13.60 -14.00 -10.18
N ASN A 212 -13.39 -12.70 -10.13
CA ASN A 212 -12.31 -12.11 -9.34
C ASN A 212 -12.69 -10.72 -8.85
N ILE A 213 -12.08 -10.34 -7.75
CA ILE A 213 -12.24 -9.03 -7.14
C ILE A 213 -10.88 -8.37 -6.92
N SER A 214 -10.81 -7.03 -7.04
CA SER A 214 -9.56 -6.26 -6.85
C SER A 214 -9.85 -4.97 -6.11
N GLY A 215 -9.04 -4.67 -5.08
CA GLY A 215 -9.17 -3.42 -4.34
C GLY A 215 -8.60 -3.46 -2.93
N VAL A 216 -8.84 -2.38 -2.20
CA VAL A 216 -8.45 -2.26 -0.80
C VAL A 216 -9.35 -3.12 0.08
N PRO A 217 -8.82 -3.95 0.99
CA PRO A 217 -9.59 -4.90 1.79
C PRO A 217 -10.79 -4.29 2.54
N SER A 218 -10.61 -3.18 3.25
CA SER A 218 -11.70 -2.53 4.01
C SER A 218 -12.87 -2.09 3.13
N TRP A 219 -12.57 -1.56 1.95
CA TRP A 219 -13.59 -1.07 1.02
C TRP A 219 -14.30 -2.20 0.29
N MET A 220 -13.53 -3.18 -0.17
CA MET A 220 -14.10 -4.37 -0.78
C MET A 220 -15.04 -5.08 0.19
N LEU A 221 -14.64 -5.25 1.45
CA LEU A 221 -15.47 -5.85 2.47
C LEU A 221 -16.83 -5.14 2.61
N SER A 222 -16.83 -3.80 2.64
CA SER A 222 -18.07 -3.00 2.71
C SER A 222 -18.99 -3.27 1.51
N VAL A 223 -18.43 -3.42 0.30
CA VAL A 223 -19.19 -3.78 -0.90
C VAL A 223 -19.74 -5.20 -0.80
N LEU A 224 -18.91 -6.17 -0.35
CA LEU A 224 -19.33 -7.57 -0.22
C LEU A 224 -20.47 -7.72 0.80
N VAL A 225 -20.35 -7.06 1.95
CA VAL A 225 -21.44 -7.04 2.96
C VAL A 225 -22.72 -6.49 2.33
N ARG A 226 -22.63 -5.43 1.55
CA ARG A 226 -23.83 -4.86 0.88
C ARG A 226 -24.42 -5.81 -0.17
N VAL A 227 -23.61 -6.55 -0.90
CA VAL A 227 -24.06 -7.60 -1.82
C VAL A 227 -24.81 -8.70 -1.05
N MET A 228 -24.30 -9.12 0.10
CA MET A 228 -24.94 -10.12 0.97
C MET A 228 -26.30 -9.64 1.49
N GLU A 229 -26.38 -8.39 1.96
CA GLU A 229 -27.64 -7.78 2.39
C GLU A 229 -28.70 -7.77 1.28
N LEU A 230 -28.31 -7.35 0.07
CA LEU A 230 -29.22 -7.28 -1.06
C LEU A 230 -29.66 -8.66 -1.58
N SER A 231 -28.76 -9.63 -1.51
CA SER A 231 -29.06 -10.99 -1.98
C SER A 231 -29.89 -11.81 -0.98
N GLY A 232 -29.80 -11.48 0.31
CA GLY A 232 -30.37 -12.28 1.40
C GLY A 232 -29.69 -13.66 1.57
N LYS A 233 -28.51 -13.86 0.96
CA LYS A 233 -27.72 -15.09 1.04
C LYS A 233 -26.82 -15.10 2.26
N LYS A 234 -26.31 -16.29 2.64
CA LYS A 234 -25.40 -16.45 3.78
C LYS A 234 -23.94 -16.37 3.39
N HIS A 235 -23.59 -16.90 2.22
CA HIS A 235 -22.21 -16.96 1.75
C HIS A 235 -22.11 -16.41 0.34
N LEU A 236 -20.98 -15.81 0.01
CA LEU A 236 -20.77 -15.10 -1.24
C LEU A 236 -20.76 -16.03 -2.46
N GLU A 237 -20.34 -17.28 -2.32
CA GLU A 237 -20.41 -18.31 -3.33
C GLU A 237 -21.84 -18.68 -3.76
N GLU A 238 -22.85 -18.36 -2.97
CA GLU A 238 -24.26 -18.48 -3.36
C GLU A 238 -24.69 -17.37 -4.33
N VAL A 239 -23.96 -16.24 -4.34
CA VAL A 239 -24.17 -15.11 -5.24
C VAL A 239 -23.24 -15.21 -6.44
N TRP A 240 -21.96 -15.47 -6.20
CA TRP A 240 -20.90 -15.57 -7.21
C TRP A 240 -20.19 -16.94 -7.12
N PRO A 241 -20.78 -18.01 -7.65
CA PRO A 241 -20.27 -19.37 -7.48
C PRO A 241 -18.92 -19.63 -8.15
N ASN A 242 -18.48 -18.74 -9.05
CA ASN A 242 -17.21 -18.84 -9.75
C ASN A 242 -16.15 -17.83 -9.25
N LEU A 243 -16.39 -17.18 -8.12
CA LEU A 243 -15.40 -16.30 -7.50
C LEU A 243 -14.20 -17.12 -7.01
N GLU A 244 -13.00 -16.81 -7.50
CA GLU A 244 -11.80 -17.63 -7.23
C GLU A 244 -10.60 -16.85 -6.70
N VAL A 245 -10.54 -15.52 -6.86
CA VAL A 245 -9.38 -14.74 -6.37
C VAL A 245 -9.73 -13.31 -5.96
N PHE A 246 -9.07 -12.85 -4.90
CA PHE A 246 -9.00 -11.46 -4.48
C PHE A 246 -7.57 -10.94 -4.61
N PHE A 247 -7.35 -10.01 -5.53
CA PHE A 247 -6.14 -9.20 -5.61
C PHE A 247 -6.28 -8.01 -4.68
N HIS A 248 -5.54 -7.99 -3.59
CA HIS A 248 -5.68 -6.96 -2.55
C HIS A 248 -4.37 -6.24 -2.28
N GLY A 249 -4.47 -5.02 -1.79
CA GLY A 249 -3.30 -4.22 -1.44
C GLY A 249 -3.70 -2.89 -0.82
N GLY A 250 -2.70 -2.05 -0.60
CA GLY A 250 -2.89 -0.71 -0.05
C GLY A 250 -2.97 -0.64 1.47
N ILE A 251 -3.42 -1.69 2.14
CA ILE A 251 -3.41 -1.90 3.60
C ILE A 251 -3.17 -3.37 3.90
N ALA A 252 -2.70 -3.68 5.12
CA ALA A 252 -2.53 -5.05 5.56
C ALA A 252 -3.86 -5.84 5.50
N PHE A 253 -3.82 -7.06 4.99
CA PHE A 253 -4.99 -7.93 4.84
C PHE A 253 -5.30 -8.71 6.12
N THR A 254 -4.29 -9.01 6.93
CA THR A 254 -4.40 -9.86 8.12
C THR A 254 -5.57 -9.48 9.05
N PRO A 255 -5.84 -8.19 9.36
CA PRO A 255 -6.97 -7.82 10.22
C PRO A 255 -8.35 -8.14 9.62
N TYR A 256 -8.44 -8.25 8.30
CA TYR A 256 -9.70 -8.49 7.58
C TYR A 256 -9.93 -9.95 7.20
N ARG A 257 -8.87 -10.77 7.22
CA ARG A 257 -8.88 -12.15 6.72
C ARG A 257 -10.03 -12.98 7.27
N LYS A 258 -10.24 -12.98 8.58
CA LYS A 258 -11.34 -13.75 9.22
C LYS A 258 -12.72 -13.35 8.71
N GLN A 259 -12.94 -12.07 8.46
CA GLN A 259 -14.22 -11.57 7.96
C GLN A 259 -14.46 -12.04 6.52
N TYR A 260 -13.41 -12.04 5.68
CA TYR A 260 -13.48 -12.60 4.34
C TYR A 260 -13.74 -14.11 4.36
N GLU A 261 -13.07 -14.87 5.21
CA GLU A 261 -13.26 -16.31 5.36
C GLU A 261 -14.66 -16.69 5.91
N GLN A 262 -15.28 -15.79 6.66
CA GLN A 262 -16.68 -15.96 7.09
C GLN A 262 -17.69 -15.70 5.96
N LEU A 263 -17.40 -14.74 5.08
CA LEU A 263 -18.24 -14.41 3.93
C LEU A 263 -18.05 -15.38 2.77
N ILE A 264 -16.85 -15.90 2.59
CA ILE A 264 -16.44 -16.76 1.48
C ILE A 264 -15.90 -18.06 2.07
N THR A 265 -16.72 -19.11 2.08
CA THR A 265 -16.36 -20.40 2.67
C THR A 265 -15.79 -21.38 1.63
N SER A 266 -15.77 -20.97 0.35
CA SER A 266 -15.23 -21.76 -0.74
C SER A 266 -13.74 -22.05 -0.57
N SER A 267 -13.34 -23.31 -0.59
CA SER A 267 -11.93 -23.74 -0.60
C SER A 267 -11.16 -23.36 -1.86
N ASN A 268 -11.86 -22.91 -2.91
CA ASN A 268 -11.26 -22.47 -4.17
C ASN A 268 -10.90 -20.97 -4.16
N MET A 269 -11.17 -20.26 -3.06
CA MET A 269 -10.86 -18.84 -2.96
C MET A 269 -9.40 -18.62 -2.66
N HIS A 270 -8.73 -17.80 -3.47
CA HIS A 270 -7.36 -17.39 -3.31
C HIS A 270 -7.27 -15.91 -2.91
N TYR A 271 -6.26 -15.58 -2.13
CA TYR A 271 -5.93 -14.20 -1.76
C TYR A 271 -4.52 -13.91 -2.22
N MET A 272 -4.35 -12.84 -3.00
CA MET A 272 -3.05 -12.48 -3.57
C MET A 272 -2.73 -11.04 -3.26
N GLU A 273 -1.69 -10.82 -2.47
CA GLU A 273 -1.27 -9.50 -2.05
C GLU A 273 -0.49 -8.78 -3.16
N THR A 274 -0.76 -7.48 -3.30
CA THR A 274 -0.08 -6.58 -4.23
C THR A 274 0.40 -5.35 -3.49
N TYR A 275 1.61 -4.88 -3.80
CA TYR A 275 2.11 -3.62 -3.29
C TYR A 275 2.12 -2.58 -4.41
N ASN A 276 1.03 -1.83 -4.46
CA ASN A 276 0.79 -0.74 -5.39
C ASN A 276 0.54 0.56 -4.62
N ALA A 277 1.30 1.61 -4.93
CA ALA A 277 1.20 2.95 -4.36
C ALA A 277 1.05 3.98 -5.48
N SER A 278 0.74 5.23 -5.14
CA SER A 278 0.66 6.33 -6.11
C SER A 278 1.99 6.54 -6.83
N GLU A 279 3.07 6.24 -6.16
CA GLU A 279 4.45 6.39 -6.60
C GLU A 279 4.92 5.26 -7.53
N GLY A 280 4.28 4.08 -7.49
CA GLY A 280 4.66 2.94 -8.31
C GLY A 280 4.02 1.63 -7.90
N PHE A 281 4.35 0.57 -8.63
CA PHE A 281 3.95 -0.80 -8.34
C PHE A 281 5.21 -1.63 -8.04
N PHE A 282 5.34 -2.20 -6.85
CA PHE A 282 6.62 -2.68 -6.34
C PHE A 282 6.65 -4.18 -6.07
N GLY A 283 5.55 -4.79 -5.69
CA GLY A 283 5.57 -6.19 -5.27
C GLY A 283 4.28 -6.96 -5.56
N LEU A 284 4.45 -8.26 -5.72
CA LEU A 284 3.39 -9.22 -5.95
C LEU A 284 3.65 -10.50 -5.13
N GLN A 285 2.65 -10.99 -4.43
CA GLN A 285 2.73 -12.33 -3.84
C GLN A 285 2.78 -13.37 -4.95
N SER A 286 3.94 -13.99 -5.13
CA SER A 286 4.20 -14.94 -6.22
C SER A 286 3.96 -16.40 -5.83
N ASP A 287 3.87 -16.68 -4.54
CA ASP A 287 3.62 -17.99 -3.94
C ASP A 287 2.53 -17.85 -2.87
N PRO A 288 1.39 -18.55 -2.99
CA PRO A 288 0.31 -18.46 -1.99
C PRO A 288 0.70 -18.94 -0.58
N SER A 289 1.73 -19.78 -0.48
CA SER A 289 2.25 -20.28 0.80
C SER A 289 3.26 -19.35 1.48
N ASP A 290 3.79 -18.35 0.74
CA ASP A 290 4.78 -17.39 1.20
C ASP A 290 4.14 -16.00 1.30
N PRO A 291 4.07 -15.39 2.50
CA PRO A 291 3.54 -14.04 2.65
C PRO A 291 4.45 -12.96 2.06
N ALA A 292 5.72 -13.30 1.75
CA ALA A 292 6.63 -12.35 1.14
C ALA A 292 6.29 -12.11 -0.34
N MET A 293 6.36 -10.85 -0.74
CA MET A 293 6.13 -10.44 -2.12
C MET A 293 7.41 -10.50 -2.94
N LEU A 294 7.29 -10.94 -4.19
CA LEU A 294 8.33 -10.81 -5.20
C LEU A 294 8.51 -9.32 -5.53
N LEU A 295 9.73 -8.81 -5.44
CA LEU A 295 10.04 -7.45 -5.88
C LEU A 295 10.04 -7.39 -7.41
N MET A 296 9.32 -6.43 -7.98
CA MET A 296 9.20 -6.25 -9.43
C MET A 296 10.36 -5.37 -9.92
N ILE A 297 11.38 -5.99 -10.51
CA ILE A 297 12.70 -5.38 -10.74
C ILE A 297 12.97 -4.94 -12.19
N ASP A 298 12.07 -5.21 -13.13
CA ASP A 298 12.19 -4.80 -14.55
C ASP A 298 11.11 -3.81 -15.00
N TYR A 299 10.31 -3.30 -14.06
CA TYR A 299 9.44 -2.16 -14.32
C TYR A 299 10.28 -0.88 -14.47
N ASP A 300 9.64 0.22 -14.81
CA ASP A 300 10.31 1.53 -14.84
C ASP A 300 10.53 2.07 -13.42
N VAL A 301 11.09 1.23 -12.53
CA VAL A 301 11.46 1.55 -11.14
C VAL A 301 12.86 1.02 -10.82
N PHE A 302 13.74 1.91 -10.43
CA PHE A 302 15.04 1.57 -9.86
C PHE A 302 14.99 1.73 -8.34
N TYR A 303 15.55 0.77 -7.60
CA TYR A 303 15.44 0.69 -6.15
C TYR A 303 16.78 0.94 -5.45
N GLU A 304 16.73 1.77 -4.40
CA GLU A 304 17.77 1.98 -3.42
C GLU A 304 17.17 1.86 -2.01
N PHE A 305 18.03 1.66 -1.01
CA PHE A 305 17.59 1.37 0.35
C PHE A 305 18.46 2.09 1.37
N ILE A 306 17.84 2.64 2.42
CA ILE A 306 18.51 3.21 3.58
C ILE A 306 18.30 2.24 4.75
N PRO A 307 19.37 1.66 5.34
CA PRO A 307 19.25 0.86 6.55
C PRO A 307 18.54 1.65 7.67
N MET A 308 17.58 1.04 8.36
CA MET A 308 16.78 1.76 9.36
C MET A 308 17.60 2.21 10.58
N ASP A 309 18.69 1.55 10.91
CA ASP A 309 19.67 1.96 11.92
C ASP A 309 20.47 3.23 11.53
N GLU A 310 20.41 3.60 10.26
CA GLU A 310 21.01 4.85 9.74
C GLU A 310 19.98 5.90 9.35
N PHE A 311 18.72 5.54 9.33
CA PHE A 311 17.64 6.46 8.95
C PHE A 311 17.57 7.66 9.90
N GLY A 312 17.57 8.88 9.33
CA GLY A 312 17.55 10.14 10.10
C GLY A 312 18.92 10.69 10.47
N LYS A 313 20.03 10.01 10.14
CA LYS A 313 21.37 10.59 10.20
C LYS A 313 21.55 11.65 9.09
N ASP A 314 22.45 12.60 9.30
CA ASP A 314 22.73 13.66 8.31
C ASP A 314 23.21 13.10 6.97
N ASN A 315 23.99 12.02 6.97
CA ASN A 315 24.51 11.34 5.79
C ASN A 315 24.32 9.82 5.92
N PRO A 316 23.11 9.30 5.73
CA PRO A 316 22.87 7.87 5.82
C PRO A 316 23.52 7.14 4.63
N THR A 317 23.97 5.91 4.85
CA THR A 317 24.36 5.03 3.76
C THR A 317 23.15 4.69 2.91
N ILE A 318 23.29 4.79 1.59
CA ILE A 318 22.24 4.43 0.62
C ILE A 318 22.80 3.37 -0.27
N ILE A 319 22.16 2.22 -0.29
CA ILE A 319 22.64 1.05 -1.01
C ILE A 319 21.68 0.64 -2.14
N PRO A 320 22.20 0.11 -3.25
CA PRO A 320 21.37 -0.45 -4.32
C PRO A 320 20.79 -1.82 -3.90
N LEU A 321 19.88 -2.35 -4.72
CA LEU A 321 19.21 -3.62 -4.44
C LEU A 321 20.17 -4.80 -4.17
N TRP A 322 21.27 -4.88 -4.92
CA TRP A 322 22.20 -6.02 -4.81
C TRP A 322 23.03 -6.06 -3.52
N ASP A 323 23.09 -4.95 -2.79
CA ASP A 323 23.81 -4.83 -1.51
C ASP A 323 22.92 -5.05 -0.27
N VAL A 324 21.60 -5.26 -0.45
CA VAL A 324 20.72 -5.50 0.70
C VAL A 324 21.02 -6.82 1.41
N GLU A 325 20.76 -6.88 2.70
CA GLU A 325 20.92 -8.04 3.55
C GLU A 325 19.55 -8.62 3.94
N ILE A 326 19.46 -9.96 3.97
CA ILE A 326 18.23 -10.64 4.42
C ILE A 326 18.04 -10.37 5.92
N GLY A 327 16.80 -10.08 6.31
CA GLY A 327 16.43 -9.87 7.71
C GLY A 327 16.67 -8.44 8.22
N LYS A 328 17.39 -7.60 7.47
CA LYS A 328 17.60 -6.19 7.81
C LYS A 328 16.43 -5.33 7.31
N ASN A 329 16.06 -4.33 8.10
CA ASN A 329 14.97 -3.42 7.76
C ASN A 329 15.50 -2.17 7.04
N TYR A 330 14.79 -1.73 5.99
CA TYR A 330 15.22 -0.63 5.13
C TYR A 330 14.08 0.34 4.83
N ALA A 331 14.39 1.63 4.76
CA ALA A 331 13.54 2.62 4.11
C ALA A 331 13.79 2.57 2.59
N MET A 332 12.72 2.53 1.81
CA MET A 332 12.80 2.40 0.36
C MET A 332 12.92 3.76 -0.33
N VAL A 333 13.88 3.85 -1.24
CA VAL A 333 14.12 4.99 -2.16
C VAL A 333 13.92 4.50 -3.58
N ILE A 334 13.20 5.26 -4.40
CA ILE A 334 12.86 4.86 -5.77
C ILE A 334 13.22 5.94 -6.78
N THR A 335 13.58 5.50 -7.98
CA THR A 335 13.66 6.34 -9.17
C THR A 335 12.71 5.76 -10.21
N THR A 336 11.80 6.58 -10.76
CA THR A 336 10.72 6.08 -11.61
C THR A 336 10.54 6.88 -12.88
N SER A 337 9.92 6.29 -13.90
CA SER A 337 9.49 6.96 -15.12
C SER A 337 8.35 7.98 -14.93
N CYS A 338 7.95 8.24 -13.69
CA CYS A 338 7.07 9.34 -13.35
C CYS A 338 7.80 10.64 -12.98
N GLY A 339 9.15 10.66 -13.04
CA GLY A 339 9.97 11.81 -12.65
C GLY A 339 10.27 11.87 -11.15
N LEU A 340 10.07 10.77 -10.43
CA LEU A 340 10.49 10.64 -9.05
C LEU A 340 11.96 10.16 -9.04
N TRP A 341 12.88 11.08 -8.81
CA TRP A 341 14.32 10.81 -8.79
C TRP A 341 14.82 10.63 -7.37
N ARG A 342 15.36 9.45 -7.06
CA ARG A 342 15.82 9.04 -5.73
C ARG A 342 14.84 9.46 -4.63
N TYR A 343 13.57 9.18 -4.87
CA TYR A 343 12.46 9.63 -4.03
C TYR A 343 12.24 8.69 -2.85
N MET A 344 12.26 9.25 -1.64
CA MET A 344 11.96 8.52 -0.42
C MET A 344 10.45 8.37 -0.26
N ILE A 345 9.93 7.17 -0.53
CA ILE A 345 8.48 6.88 -0.50
C ILE A 345 7.92 6.92 0.94
N GLY A 346 8.77 6.62 1.92
CA GLY A 346 8.40 6.57 3.33
C GLY A 346 7.88 5.22 3.82
N ASP A 347 7.96 4.17 3.00
CA ASP A 347 7.66 2.80 3.39
C ASP A 347 8.95 2.07 3.80
N THR A 348 8.82 1.13 4.75
CA THR A 348 9.93 0.27 5.19
C THR A 348 9.67 -1.17 4.81
N VAL A 349 10.76 -1.86 4.42
CA VAL A 349 10.71 -3.24 3.94
C VAL A 349 11.84 -4.07 4.55
N GLN A 350 11.62 -5.38 4.65
CA GLN A 350 12.62 -6.34 5.07
C GLN A 350 12.69 -7.46 4.02
N PHE A 351 13.90 -7.74 3.53
CA PHE A 351 14.11 -8.83 2.56
C PHE A 351 14.12 -10.18 3.24
N THR A 352 13.42 -11.14 2.64
CA THR A 352 13.37 -12.55 3.09
C THR A 352 14.15 -13.47 2.16
N SER A 353 14.42 -13.04 0.92
CA SER A 353 15.20 -13.76 -0.09
C SER A 353 15.86 -12.77 -1.05
N LYS A 354 16.98 -13.18 -1.67
CA LYS A 354 17.67 -12.45 -2.75
C LYS A 354 17.54 -13.14 -4.12
N ASN A 355 17.19 -14.42 -4.16
CA ASN A 355 17.13 -15.20 -5.40
C ASN A 355 15.81 -16.00 -5.48
N PRO A 356 14.74 -15.42 -5.99
CA PRO A 356 14.53 -14.02 -6.36
C PRO A 356 14.42 -13.10 -5.13
N TYR A 357 14.52 -11.79 -5.34
CA TYR A 357 14.27 -10.82 -4.27
C TYR A 357 12.82 -10.87 -3.81
N LYS A 358 12.64 -11.27 -2.55
CA LYS A 358 11.34 -11.24 -1.88
C LYS A 358 11.44 -10.40 -0.62
N PHE A 359 10.37 -9.72 -0.29
CA PHE A 359 10.32 -8.82 0.86
C PHE A 359 8.93 -8.80 1.51
N VAL A 360 8.89 -8.31 2.73
CA VAL A 360 7.67 -7.94 3.46
C VAL A 360 7.70 -6.45 3.75
N ILE A 361 6.53 -5.81 3.77
CA ILE A 361 6.38 -4.43 4.22
C ILE A 361 6.36 -4.47 5.75
N THR A 362 7.28 -3.74 6.38
CA THR A 362 7.40 -3.69 7.84
C THR A 362 6.71 -2.46 8.44
N GLY A 363 6.44 -1.43 7.62
CA GLY A 363 5.73 -0.25 8.07
C GLY A 363 6.06 1.00 7.26
N ARG A 364 6.14 2.12 7.96
CA ARG A 364 6.49 3.42 7.38
C ARG A 364 7.49 4.17 8.24
N THR A 365 8.37 4.93 7.60
CA THR A 365 9.38 5.77 8.29
C THR A 365 8.75 6.84 9.22
N LYS A 366 7.46 7.15 9.06
CA LYS A 366 6.70 8.12 9.85
C LYS A 366 5.60 7.52 10.73
N TYR A 367 5.33 6.22 10.59
CA TYR A 367 4.36 5.48 11.41
C TYR A 367 5.09 4.48 12.28
N PHE A 368 5.85 5.01 13.20
CA PHE A 368 6.49 4.26 14.27
C PHE A 368 6.39 5.09 15.55
N ILE A 369 6.51 4.43 16.68
CA ILE A 369 6.69 5.08 17.95
C ILE A 369 8.12 4.80 18.41
N ASN A 370 8.91 5.85 18.54
CA ASN A 370 10.27 5.80 19.06
C ASN A 370 10.47 6.97 20.03
N ALA A 371 9.53 7.14 20.96
CA ALA A 371 9.52 8.24 21.90
C ALA A 371 10.52 8.01 23.04
N PHE A 372 10.87 6.74 23.30
CA PHE A 372 11.70 6.31 24.42
C PHE A 372 12.85 5.39 23.97
N GLY A 373 13.06 5.24 22.67
CA GLY A 373 14.03 4.33 22.05
C GLY A 373 13.52 2.90 21.86
N GLU A 374 12.20 2.73 21.79
CA GLU A 374 11.52 1.41 21.64
C GLU A 374 11.32 0.96 20.21
N GLU A 375 11.53 1.82 19.23
CA GLU A 375 11.41 1.56 17.78
C GLU A 375 10.23 0.66 17.38
N LEU A 376 9.05 0.95 17.95
CA LEU A 376 7.84 0.20 17.66
C LEU A 376 7.31 0.54 16.26
N ILE A 377 7.47 -0.40 15.33
CA ILE A 377 7.01 -0.27 13.94
C ILE A 377 5.63 -0.92 13.74
N MET A 378 5.01 -0.62 12.59
CA MET A 378 3.66 -1.14 12.25
C MET A 378 3.59 -2.68 12.30
N ASP A 379 4.61 -3.37 11.79
CA ASP A 379 4.67 -4.84 11.80
C ASP A 379 4.60 -5.41 13.23
N ASN A 380 5.27 -4.76 14.19
CA ASN A 380 5.17 -5.13 15.60
C ASN A 380 3.74 -4.95 16.12
N ALA A 381 3.13 -3.79 15.85
CA ALA A 381 1.78 -3.48 16.29
C ALA A 381 0.76 -4.49 15.74
N GLU A 382 0.84 -4.81 14.46
CA GLU A 382 -0.09 -5.72 13.80
C GLU A 382 0.08 -7.18 14.28
N LYS A 383 1.31 -7.65 14.45
CA LYS A 383 1.59 -8.97 15.03
C LYS A 383 1.13 -9.07 16.48
N GLY A 384 1.34 -8.02 17.26
CA GLY A 384 0.87 -7.94 18.65
C GLY A 384 -0.65 -8.01 18.75
N LEU A 385 -1.35 -7.20 17.95
CA LEU A 385 -2.82 -7.19 17.90
C LEU A 385 -3.37 -8.52 17.40
N ALA A 386 -2.81 -9.10 16.35
CA ALA A 386 -3.23 -10.40 15.84
C ALA A 386 -3.12 -11.50 16.90
N TYR A 387 -2.03 -11.53 17.67
CA TYR A 387 -1.84 -12.46 18.78
C TYR A 387 -2.88 -12.26 19.89
N ALA A 388 -3.10 -11.02 20.33
CA ALA A 388 -4.09 -10.73 21.36
C ALA A 388 -5.51 -11.11 20.90
N CYS A 389 -5.86 -10.82 19.64
CA CYS A 389 -7.13 -11.24 19.03
C CYS A 389 -7.29 -12.76 18.98
N GLU A 390 -6.23 -13.49 18.60
CA GLU A 390 -6.24 -14.95 18.57
C GLU A 390 -6.53 -15.56 19.94
N LYS A 391 -5.89 -15.05 20.98
CA LYS A 391 -6.02 -15.58 22.36
C LYS A 391 -7.34 -15.24 23.02
N THR A 392 -7.91 -14.06 22.73
CA THR A 392 -9.15 -13.58 23.37
C THR A 392 -10.41 -13.80 22.53
N GLY A 393 -10.25 -14.18 21.25
CA GLY A 393 -11.36 -14.26 20.32
C GLY A 393 -11.93 -12.89 19.91
N ALA A 394 -11.27 -11.79 20.28
CA ALA A 394 -11.62 -10.43 19.88
C ALA A 394 -11.35 -10.19 18.38
N GLN A 395 -11.98 -9.16 17.83
CA GLN A 395 -11.72 -8.69 16.47
C GLN A 395 -11.58 -7.17 16.49
N VAL A 396 -10.45 -6.68 16.02
CA VAL A 396 -10.14 -5.25 15.89
C VAL A 396 -10.62 -4.76 14.53
N ALA A 397 -11.41 -3.69 14.53
CA ALA A 397 -11.85 -3.01 13.30
C ALA A 397 -10.84 -1.94 12.88
N GLU A 398 -10.38 -1.10 13.81
CA GLU A 398 -9.40 -0.05 13.56
C GLU A 398 -8.67 0.33 14.85
N TYR A 399 -7.48 0.92 14.74
CA TYR A 399 -6.72 1.37 15.91
C TYR A 399 -5.79 2.53 15.58
N THR A 400 -5.38 3.24 16.64
CA THR A 400 -4.26 4.19 16.63
C THR A 400 -3.55 4.15 17.97
N ALA A 401 -2.26 4.40 17.97
CA ALA A 401 -1.46 4.48 19.19
C ALA A 401 -0.47 5.64 19.15
N ALA A 402 -0.25 6.24 20.32
CA ALA A 402 0.74 7.29 20.51
C ALA A 402 1.33 7.23 21.92
N PRO A 403 2.55 7.77 22.16
CA PRO A 403 3.14 7.79 23.47
C PRO A 403 2.44 8.77 24.40
N VAL A 404 2.37 8.41 25.69
CA VAL A 404 2.11 9.33 26.80
C VAL A 404 3.46 9.71 27.39
N TYR A 405 3.82 10.97 27.28
CA TYR A 405 5.09 11.49 27.83
C TYR A 405 4.96 11.78 29.31
N MET A 406 6.11 11.79 30.02
CA MET A 406 6.16 12.19 31.43
C MET A 406 5.56 13.58 31.63
N ASP A 407 4.51 13.64 32.42
CA ASP A 407 4.15 14.85 33.15
C ASP A 407 4.52 14.64 34.63
N SER A 408 4.57 15.70 35.41
CA SER A 408 5.16 15.74 36.76
C SER A 408 4.79 14.60 37.72
N ASN A 409 3.79 13.75 37.37
CA ASN A 409 3.35 12.56 38.12
C ASN A 409 3.04 11.32 37.29
N ALA A 410 3.21 11.33 35.95
CA ALA A 410 2.90 10.20 35.08
C ALA A 410 4.18 9.61 34.50
N LYS A 411 4.31 8.29 34.54
CA LYS A 411 5.38 7.55 33.84
C LYS A 411 5.02 7.37 32.36
N CYS A 412 6.04 7.23 31.50
CA CYS A 412 5.85 7.02 30.08
C CYS A 412 5.12 5.71 29.75
N ARG A 413 4.24 5.72 28.78
CA ARG A 413 3.56 4.53 28.25
C ARG A 413 3.04 4.75 26.84
N HIS A 414 2.64 3.70 26.17
CA HIS A 414 1.85 3.79 24.93
C HIS A 414 0.36 3.77 25.28
N GLN A 415 -0.40 4.67 24.68
CA GLN A 415 -1.86 4.66 24.76
C GLN A 415 -2.42 4.26 23.38
N TRP A 416 -3.28 3.25 23.39
CA TRP A 416 -3.93 2.69 22.21
C TRP A 416 -5.42 2.99 22.27
N LEU A 417 -5.96 3.57 21.19
CA LEU A 417 -7.40 3.68 20.97
C LEU A 417 -7.78 2.59 19.97
N ILE A 418 -8.64 1.66 20.38
CA ILE A 418 -8.99 0.47 19.58
C ILE A 418 -10.50 0.37 19.42
N GLU A 419 -10.97 0.33 18.18
CA GLU A 419 -12.34 -0.01 17.83
C GLU A 419 -12.43 -1.53 17.59
N PHE A 420 -13.30 -2.18 18.35
CA PHE A 420 -13.53 -3.62 18.23
C PHE A 420 -14.79 -3.88 17.41
N SER A 421 -14.72 -4.77 16.42
CA SER A 421 -15.91 -5.37 15.80
C SER A 421 -16.45 -6.52 16.64
N LYS A 422 -15.58 -7.16 17.45
CA LYS A 422 -15.95 -8.10 18.52
C LYS A 422 -15.03 -7.85 19.71
N GLU A 423 -15.64 -7.50 20.84
CA GLU A 423 -14.90 -7.15 22.05
C GLU A 423 -14.28 -8.38 22.72
N PRO A 424 -13.12 -8.23 23.40
CA PRO A 424 -12.60 -9.24 24.31
C PRO A 424 -13.46 -9.28 25.60
N GLU A 425 -13.45 -10.41 26.30
CA GLU A 425 -14.12 -10.52 27.61
C GLU A 425 -13.44 -9.61 28.66
N SER A 426 -12.11 -9.40 28.52
CA SER A 426 -11.34 -8.54 29.43
C SER A 426 -10.37 -7.68 28.58
N LEU A 427 -10.52 -6.35 28.70
CA LEU A 427 -9.58 -5.40 28.08
C LEU A 427 -8.18 -5.48 28.72
N ASP A 428 -8.11 -5.73 30.03
CA ASP A 428 -6.83 -5.84 30.75
C ASP A 428 -6.05 -7.09 30.31
N GLU A 429 -6.76 -8.20 30.08
CA GLU A 429 -6.13 -9.41 29.52
C GLU A 429 -5.65 -9.17 28.10
N PHE A 430 -6.47 -8.53 27.26
CA PHE A 430 -6.09 -8.17 25.91
C PHE A 430 -4.85 -7.27 25.88
N ALA A 431 -4.82 -6.24 26.74
CA ALA A 431 -3.67 -5.33 26.89
C ALA A 431 -2.40 -6.09 27.31
N SER A 432 -2.54 -7.01 28.27
CA SER A 432 -1.41 -7.80 28.75
C SER A 432 -0.86 -8.77 27.71
N LEU A 433 -1.72 -9.35 26.87
CA LEU A 433 -1.32 -10.20 25.74
C LEU A 433 -0.62 -9.40 24.66
N LEU A 434 -1.16 -8.21 24.34
CA LEU A 434 -0.55 -7.29 23.37
C LEU A 434 0.83 -6.85 23.85
N ASP A 435 0.94 -6.32 25.07
CA ASP A 435 2.21 -5.85 25.65
C ASP A 435 3.28 -6.93 25.68
N ARG A 436 2.93 -8.14 26.15
CA ARG A 436 3.84 -9.28 26.18
C ARG A 436 4.32 -9.68 24.79
N LYS A 437 3.40 -9.69 23.80
CA LYS A 437 3.77 -10.02 22.42
C LYS A 437 4.68 -8.96 21.80
N LEU A 438 4.46 -7.69 22.08
CA LEU A 438 5.35 -6.62 21.65
C LEU A 438 6.76 -6.78 22.25
N GLN A 439 6.88 -7.13 23.54
CA GLN A 439 8.17 -7.43 24.16
C GLN A 439 8.86 -8.63 23.50
N GLU A 440 8.12 -9.69 23.16
CA GLU A 440 8.67 -10.90 22.53
C GLU A 440 9.27 -10.63 21.14
N ILE A 441 8.65 -9.73 20.36
CA ILE A 441 9.01 -9.51 18.95
C ILE A 441 9.82 -8.24 18.69
N ASN A 442 10.04 -7.42 19.71
CA ASN A 442 10.79 -6.18 19.61
C ASN A 442 11.70 -6.04 20.85
N SER A 443 12.99 -6.27 20.67
CA SER A 443 13.99 -6.23 21.74
C SER A 443 14.16 -4.83 22.36
N ASP A 444 13.98 -3.77 21.57
CA ASP A 444 14.08 -2.41 22.08
C ASP A 444 12.86 -2.06 22.94
N TYR A 445 11.68 -2.49 22.53
CA TYR A 445 10.47 -2.38 23.34
C TYR A 445 10.61 -3.18 24.66
N GLU A 446 11.11 -4.44 24.59
CA GLU A 446 11.38 -5.28 25.77
C GLU A 446 12.33 -4.57 26.73
N ALA A 447 13.47 -4.06 26.23
CA ALA A 447 14.45 -3.34 27.04
C ALA A 447 13.86 -2.11 27.75
N LYS A 448 12.95 -1.37 27.11
CA LYS A 448 12.28 -0.20 27.72
C LYS A 448 11.18 -0.60 28.72
N ARG A 449 10.57 -1.76 28.51
CA ARG A 449 9.55 -2.34 29.42
C ARG A 449 10.17 -2.97 30.67
N PHE A 450 11.51 -3.21 30.68
CA PHE A 450 12.19 -3.89 31.78
C PHE A 450 11.97 -3.17 33.12
N HIS A 451 11.32 -3.86 34.06
CA HIS A 451 10.93 -3.38 35.39
C HIS A 451 10.13 -2.07 35.39
N ASP A 452 9.43 -1.72 34.30
CA ASP A 452 8.63 -0.50 34.17
C ASP A 452 9.42 0.80 34.44
N VAL A 453 10.73 0.77 34.21
CA VAL A 453 11.61 1.90 34.56
C VAL A 453 11.43 3.06 33.58
N THR A 454 11.48 2.75 32.27
CA THR A 454 11.37 3.77 31.21
C THR A 454 9.96 3.79 30.63
N LEU A 455 9.43 2.63 30.27
CA LEU A 455 8.12 2.46 29.64
C LEU A 455 7.24 1.56 30.50
N GLN A 456 6.07 2.04 30.91
CA GLN A 456 5.07 1.24 31.64
C GLN A 456 4.26 0.37 30.69
N HIS A 457 3.47 -0.52 31.28
CA HIS A 457 2.44 -1.29 30.59
C HIS A 457 1.55 -0.38 29.73
N LEU A 458 1.27 -0.80 28.51
CA LEU A 458 0.43 -0.06 27.60
C LEU A 458 -1.01 0.09 28.12
N GLU A 459 -1.65 1.18 27.72
CA GLU A 459 -3.04 1.47 28.07
C GLU A 459 -3.92 1.33 26.83
N ILE A 460 -5.05 0.61 26.97
CA ILE A 460 -6.05 0.53 25.91
C ILE A 460 -7.27 1.35 26.30
N VAL A 461 -7.66 2.26 25.43
CA VAL A 461 -8.94 2.95 25.46
C VAL A 461 -9.84 2.32 24.39
N LYS A 462 -11.01 1.86 24.81
CA LYS A 462 -12.01 1.35 23.88
C LYS A 462 -12.60 2.50 23.07
N ALA A 463 -12.54 2.39 21.75
CA ALA A 463 -13.19 3.31 20.85
C ALA A 463 -14.69 2.97 20.72
N ARG A 464 -15.54 4.01 20.68
CA ARG A 464 -16.92 3.83 20.27
C ARG A 464 -17.00 3.47 18.78
N PRO A 465 -18.02 2.75 18.33
CA PRO A 465 -18.19 2.44 16.92
C PRO A 465 -18.20 3.69 16.05
N GLY A 466 -17.39 3.67 14.98
CA GLY A 466 -17.33 4.72 13.96
C GLY A 466 -16.53 5.97 14.32
N VAL A 467 -15.86 6.04 15.49
CA VAL A 467 -15.08 7.24 15.88
C VAL A 467 -13.99 7.58 14.87
N PHE A 468 -13.33 6.57 14.29
CA PHE A 468 -12.30 6.78 13.27
C PHE A 468 -12.87 7.38 11.98
N ASN A 469 -14.05 6.92 11.56
CA ASN A 469 -14.76 7.47 10.42
C ASN A 469 -15.21 8.91 10.65
N ASP A 470 -15.73 9.20 11.85
CA ASP A 470 -16.12 10.56 12.24
C ASP A 470 -14.92 11.52 12.22
N TRP A 471 -13.77 11.04 12.72
CA TRP A 471 -12.54 11.83 12.67
C TRP A 471 -12.08 12.07 11.23
N LEU A 472 -12.11 11.07 10.34
CA LEU A 472 -11.83 11.24 8.92
C LEU A 472 -12.81 12.22 8.25
N LYS A 473 -14.10 12.17 8.59
CA LYS A 473 -15.10 13.14 8.14
C LYS A 473 -14.74 14.58 8.56
N SER A 474 -14.36 14.76 9.82
CA SER A 474 -13.96 16.08 10.35
C SER A 474 -12.75 16.68 9.64
N LYS A 475 -11.89 15.81 9.06
CA LYS A 475 -10.72 16.20 8.26
C LYS A 475 -11.02 16.33 6.77
N GLY A 476 -12.26 16.16 6.33
CA GLY A 476 -12.62 16.14 4.91
C GLY A 476 -12.02 14.97 4.14
N LYS A 477 -11.68 13.86 4.83
CA LYS A 477 -10.93 12.72 4.31
C LYS A 477 -11.75 11.43 4.22
N LEU A 478 -13.07 11.49 4.41
CA LEU A 478 -13.92 10.31 4.25
C LEU A 478 -14.14 10.00 2.77
N GLY A 479 -13.96 8.74 2.39
CA GLY A 479 -14.28 8.23 1.05
C GLY A 479 -13.14 8.21 0.04
N GLY A 480 -11.90 8.54 0.43
CA GLY A 480 -10.69 8.37 -0.38
C GLY A 480 -9.78 7.27 0.16
N GLN A 481 -8.56 7.15 -0.38
CA GLN A 481 -7.51 6.26 0.15
C GLN A 481 -6.92 6.76 1.49
N HIS A 482 -7.71 7.47 2.29
CA HIS A 482 -7.25 8.03 3.54
C HIS A 482 -7.17 6.94 4.61
N LYS A 483 -6.03 6.86 5.27
CA LYS A 483 -5.73 5.87 6.32
C LYS A 483 -5.65 6.57 7.67
N ILE A 484 -6.10 5.88 8.70
CA ILE A 484 -5.84 6.30 10.08
C ILE A 484 -4.34 6.22 10.33
N PRO A 485 -3.71 7.25 10.92
CA PRO A 485 -2.32 7.18 11.38
C PRO A 485 -2.23 6.26 12.59
N ARG A 486 -1.87 5.00 12.35
CA ARG A 486 -1.94 3.92 13.34
C ARG A 486 -0.89 4.04 14.43
N LEU A 487 0.33 4.45 14.08
CA LEU A 487 1.39 4.75 15.04
C LEU A 487 1.92 6.16 14.81
N SER A 488 2.12 6.92 15.88
CA SER A 488 2.62 8.29 15.80
C SER A 488 3.40 8.68 17.05
N ASN A 489 4.56 9.33 16.89
CA ASN A 489 5.25 9.99 18.00
C ASN A 489 4.49 11.21 18.53
N SER A 490 3.55 11.76 17.74
CA SER A 490 2.71 12.90 18.14
C SER A 490 1.34 12.41 18.59
N ARG A 491 0.88 12.91 19.72
CA ARG A 491 -0.45 12.62 20.25
C ARG A 491 -1.59 13.36 19.56
N LYS A 492 -1.31 14.36 18.72
CA LYS A 492 -2.32 15.26 18.14
C LYS A 492 -3.55 14.51 17.58
N ASN A 493 -3.32 13.49 16.74
CA ASN A 493 -4.41 12.75 16.12
C ASN A 493 -5.16 11.89 17.14
N LEU A 494 -4.43 11.21 18.02
CA LEU A 494 -5.02 10.39 19.07
C LEU A 494 -5.88 11.24 20.02
N ASP A 495 -5.38 12.40 20.46
CA ASP A 495 -6.10 13.29 21.37
C ASP A 495 -7.39 13.84 20.74
N GLU A 496 -7.35 14.20 19.45
CA GLU A 496 -8.56 14.59 18.71
C GLU A 496 -9.60 13.45 18.68
N MET A 497 -9.17 12.22 18.38
CA MET A 497 -10.05 11.04 18.35
C MET A 497 -10.60 10.71 19.76
N LEU A 498 -9.78 10.85 20.82
CA LEU A 498 -10.22 10.68 22.19
C LEU A 498 -11.27 11.72 22.61
N MET A 499 -11.17 12.97 22.13
CA MET A 499 -12.20 13.99 22.35
C MET A 499 -13.53 13.61 21.68
N MET A 500 -13.48 12.96 20.54
CA MET A 500 -14.65 12.50 19.78
C MET A 500 -15.21 11.15 20.31
N ASN A 501 -14.45 10.47 21.15
CA ASN A 501 -14.79 9.17 21.72
C ASN A 501 -15.72 9.27 22.96
N LYS A 502 -16.09 10.49 23.35
CA LYS A 502 -16.93 10.77 24.52
C LYS A 502 -18.40 10.47 24.25
#